data_e1022097b4639a5381f2454b3994f3fc
#
_entry.id   e1022097b4639a5381f2454b3994f3fc
#
_cell.length_a   1.000
_cell.length_b   1.000
_cell.length_c   1.000
_cell.angle_alpha   90.00
_cell.angle_beta   90.00
_cell.angle_gamma   90.00
#
_symmetry.space_group_name_H-M   'P 1'
#
loop_
_entity.id
_entity.type
_entity.pdbx_description
1 polymer ?
#
loop_
_entity_poly.entity_id
_entity_poly.type
_entity_poly.pdbx_seq_one_letter_code
_entity_poly.pdbx_strand_id
1 'polypeptide(L)'
;MSRLQKALFLSDKGYADLKKAIFACTLTNLAMLLPFCVTVMIFSEILTPFVNGGSIQWNHIWMLWGAGIVSAILVFLAAKNDYRKTYIASYKESNTTRLRIAEHLRKLPMNFFNTKDLSELTTNMMADCSSMESLLSSTIPPLIANGITVTLTCILLAFFDWRLALCVFITVPIAFLIIWLSRNHQKKLFEKQVDAKLDASDQVQEYLEGMKIIKSCGLSGSHFSALDKALLAMKKIAIKVEMAVGVFMSSASMILQAGIGITIFVGAILLTQGQIELLPLLMFLLMVTRIYGPILAILANL
;
A
#
# COMPACT_ATOMS: atom_id res chain seq x y z
N MET A 1 -6.94 -26.62 -3.17
CA MET A 1 -5.98 -25.50 -3.24
C MET A 1 -6.63 -24.30 -3.92
N SER A 2 -6.71 -23.14 -3.25
CA SER A 2 -7.27 -21.93 -3.86
C SER A 2 -6.34 -21.38 -4.95
N ARG A 3 -6.87 -20.60 -5.90
CA ARG A 3 -6.06 -19.99 -6.97
C ARG A 3 -4.91 -19.13 -6.41
N LEU A 4 -5.14 -18.42 -5.31
CA LEU A 4 -4.14 -17.63 -4.59
C LEU A 4 -3.01 -18.48 -3.98
N GLN A 5 -3.33 -19.63 -3.41
CA GLN A 5 -2.34 -20.52 -2.83
C GLN A 5 -1.36 -21.08 -3.89
N LYS A 6 -1.91 -21.42 -5.08
CA LYS A 6 -1.09 -21.89 -6.21
C LYS A 6 -0.21 -20.77 -6.79
N ALA A 7 -0.76 -19.55 -6.91
CA ALA A 7 -0.03 -18.41 -7.47
C ALA A 7 1.12 -17.94 -6.58
N LEU A 8 0.99 -18.09 -5.26
CA LEU A 8 1.98 -17.64 -4.27
C LEU A 8 2.87 -18.78 -3.73
N PHE A 9 2.71 -20.01 -4.21
CA PHE A 9 3.47 -21.18 -3.76
C PHE A 9 3.49 -21.37 -2.23
N LEU A 10 2.40 -20.96 -1.54
CA LEU A 10 2.31 -20.98 -0.09
C LEU A 10 2.06 -22.40 0.44
N SER A 11 2.62 -22.68 1.61
CA SER A 11 2.26 -23.85 2.39
C SER A 11 0.80 -23.77 2.87
N ASP A 12 0.18 -24.91 3.25
CA ASP A 12 -1.18 -24.91 3.79
C ASP A 12 -1.27 -24.06 5.07
N LYS A 13 -0.21 -24.06 5.90
CA LYS A 13 -0.11 -23.21 7.08
C LYS A 13 0.04 -21.73 6.70
N GLY A 14 0.93 -21.41 5.75
CA GLY A 14 1.14 -20.05 5.26
C GLY A 14 -0.14 -19.44 4.68
N TYR A 15 -0.95 -20.22 3.96
CA TYR A 15 -2.24 -19.78 3.45
C TYR A 15 -3.27 -19.52 4.57
N ALA A 16 -3.31 -20.39 5.60
CA ALA A 16 -4.18 -20.16 6.76
C ALA A 16 -3.78 -18.91 7.54
N ASP A 17 -2.48 -18.68 7.70
CA ASP A 17 -1.96 -17.49 8.41
C ASP A 17 -2.15 -16.22 7.58
N LEU A 18 -2.03 -16.27 6.24
CA LEU A 18 -2.39 -15.16 5.36
C LEU A 18 -3.86 -14.75 5.52
N LYS A 19 -4.80 -15.70 5.60
CA LYS A 19 -6.22 -15.38 5.86
C LYS A 19 -6.42 -14.69 7.21
N LYS A 20 -5.71 -15.15 8.26
CA LYS A 20 -5.77 -14.53 9.59
C LYS A 20 -5.17 -13.11 9.56
N ALA A 21 -4.09 -12.89 8.77
CA ALA A 21 -3.50 -11.59 8.56
C ALA A 21 -4.46 -10.63 7.85
N ILE A 22 -5.10 -11.06 6.75
CA ILE A 22 -6.11 -10.28 6.04
C ILE A 22 -7.27 -9.90 6.97
N PHE A 23 -7.76 -10.85 7.74
CA PHE A 23 -8.85 -10.59 8.70
C PHE A 23 -8.42 -9.60 9.80
N ALA A 24 -7.21 -9.76 10.35
CA ALA A 24 -6.68 -8.85 11.36
C ALA A 24 -6.49 -7.43 10.81
N CYS A 25 -5.93 -7.30 9.60
CA CYS A 25 -5.75 -6.02 8.92
C CYS A 25 -7.10 -5.34 8.62
N THR A 26 -8.10 -6.10 8.15
CA THR A 26 -9.47 -5.60 7.94
C THR A 26 -10.10 -5.13 9.25
N LEU A 27 -9.93 -5.89 10.32
CA LEU A 27 -10.44 -5.50 11.65
C LEU A 27 -9.77 -4.22 12.16
N THR A 28 -8.47 -4.08 11.94
CA THR A 28 -7.73 -2.85 12.29
C THR A 28 -8.22 -1.65 11.50
N ASN A 29 -8.45 -1.80 10.20
CA ASN A 29 -8.99 -0.74 9.36
C ASN A 29 -10.40 -0.31 9.82
N LEU A 30 -11.25 -1.26 10.20
CA LEU A 30 -12.58 -0.98 10.75
C LEU A 30 -12.48 -0.34 12.14
N ALA A 31 -11.59 -0.83 13.00
CA ALA A 31 -11.38 -0.23 14.31
C ALA A 31 -10.93 1.24 14.20
N MET A 32 -10.14 1.60 13.19
CA MET A 32 -9.73 2.98 12.94
C MET A 32 -10.91 3.92 12.59
N LEU A 33 -12.08 3.40 12.24
CA LEU A 33 -13.29 4.21 12.06
C LEU A 33 -13.89 4.65 13.41
N LEU A 34 -13.66 3.92 14.52
CA LEU A 34 -14.21 4.23 15.83
C LEU A 34 -13.81 5.61 16.37
N PRO A 35 -12.50 5.96 16.48
CA PRO A 35 -12.10 7.31 16.92
C PRO A 35 -12.66 8.39 16.01
N PHE A 36 -12.79 8.09 14.73
CA PHE A 36 -13.35 9.01 13.76
C PHE A 36 -14.85 9.26 14.01
N CYS A 37 -15.64 8.22 14.27
CA CYS A 37 -17.05 8.35 14.67
C CYS A 37 -17.20 9.18 15.95
N VAL A 38 -16.34 8.96 16.95
CA VAL A 38 -16.34 9.75 18.19
C VAL A 38 -16.03 11.22 17.89
N THR A 39 -15.05 11.51 17.04
CA THR A 39 -14.72 12.89 16.64
C THR A 39 -15.91 13.57 15.97
N VAL A 40 -16.59 12.86 15.08
CA VAL A 40 -17.80 13.36 14.42
C VAL A 40 -18.92 13.65 15.44
N MET A 41 -19.11 12.76 16.43
CA MET A 41 -20.10 12.97 17.51
C MET A 41 -19.77 14.20 18.37
N ILE A 42 -18.50 14.39 18.75
CA ILE A 42 -18.07 15.59 19.49
C ILE A 42 -18.33 16.84 18.65
N PHE A 43 -18.01 16.80 17.38
CA PHE A 43 -18.23 17.93 16.47
C PHE A 43 -19.74 18.26 16.33
N SER A 44 -20.60 17.24 16.24
CA SER A 44 -22.02 17.41 16.18
C SER A 44 -22.58 18.08 17.47
N GLU A 45 -22.09 17.62 18.64
CA GLU A 45 -22.53 18.16 19.93
C GLU A 45 -22.13 19.63 20.13
N ILE A 46 -20.98 20.04 19.60
CA ILE A 46 -20.52 21.43 19.63
C ILE A 46 -21.28 22.28 18.63
N LEU A 47 -21.63 21.78 17.46
CA LEU A 47 -22.24 22.54 16.39
C LEU A 47 -23.76 22.73 16.58
N THR A 48 -24.44 21.73 17.14
CA THR A 48 -25.91 21.76 17.36
C THR A 48 -26.39 22.98 18.14
N PRO A 49 -25.75 23.42 19.23
CA PRO A 49 -26.14 24.64 19.95
C PRO A 49 -25.98 25.92 19.12
N PHE A 50 -25.02 26.00 18.23
CA PHE A 50 -24.83 27.16 17.35
C PHE A 50 -25.90 27.26 16.28
N VAL A 51 -26.42 26.13 15.79
CA VAL A 51 -27.47 26.10 14.77
C VAL A 51 -28.86 26.26 15.39
N ASN A 52 -29.13 25.64 16.54
CA ASN A 52 -30.47 25.57 17.14
C ASN A 52 -30.65 26.45 18.38
N GLY A 53 -29.64 27.24 18.79
CA GLY A 53 -29.73 28.18 19.91
C GLY A 53 -29.87 27.49 21.28
N GLY A 54 -28.90 26.65 21.66
CA GLY A 54 -28.86 25.94 22.93
C GLY A 54 -27.58 26.17 23.73
N SER A 55 -27.49 25.59 24.92
CA SER A 55 -26.24 25.54 25.72
C SER A 55 -25.48 24.26 25.48
N ILE A 56 -24.16 24.36 25.42
CA ILE A 56 -23.26 23.22 25.26
C ILE A 56 -23.34 22.31 26.49
N GLN A 57 -23.62 21.03 26.28
CA GLN A 57 -23.67 20.04 27.37
C GLN A 57 -22.28 19.45 27.65
N TRP A 58 -21.51 20.11 28.51
CA TRP A 58 -20.15 19.71 28.85
C TRP A 58 -20.04 18.28 29.38
N ASN A 59 -21.03 17.75 30.09
CA ASN A 59 -21.02 16.37 30.59
C ASN A 59 -21.05 15.36 29.46
N HIS A 60 -21.76 15.57 28.39
CA HIS A 60 -21.76 14.71 27.20
C HIS A 60 -20.40 14.75 26.48
N ILE A 61 -19.80 15.93 26.37
CA ILE A 61 -18.48 16.09 25.75
C ILE A 61 -17.41 15.31 26.54
N TRP A 62 -17.41 15.37 27.88
CA TRP A 62 -16.50 14.60 28.71
C TRP A 62 -16.68 13.07 28.54
N MET A 63 -17.93 12.62 28.42
CA MET A 63 -18.25 11.21 28.15
C MET A 63 -17.74 10.76 26.79
N LEU A 64 -17.91 11.59 25.74
CA LEU A 64 -17.40 11.33 24.40
C LEU A 64 -15.86 11.32 24.37
N TRP A 65 -15.21 12.21 25.12
CA TRP A 65 -13.76 12.19 25.30
C TRP A 65 -13.27 10.88 25.92
N GLY A 66 -13.96 10.39 26.95
CA GLY A 66 -13.70 9.05 27.52
C GLY A 66 -13.87 7.93 26.50
N ALA A 67 -14.93 7.96 25.70
CA ALA A 67 -15.15 7.02 24.59
C ALA A 67 -14.04 7.11 23.54
N GLY A 68 -13.51 8.31 23.27
CA GLY A 68 -12.37 8.54 22.39
C GLY A 68 -11.10 7.83 22.88
N ILE A 69 -10.79 7.93 24.16
CA ILE A 69 -9.64 7.24 24.78
C ILE A 69 -9.82 5.73 24.68
N VAL A 70 -10.99 5.21 25.00
CA VAL A 70 -11.31 3.78 24.89
C VAL A 70 -11.17 3.29 23.44
N SER A 71 -11.68 4.06 22.48
CA SER A 71 -11.54 3.71 21.06
C SER A 71 -10.08 3.69 20.60
N ALA A 72 -9.26 4.63 21.08
CA ALA A 72 -7.81 4.65 20.78
C ALA A 72 -7.10 3.42 21.33
N ILE A 73 -7.45 2.99 22.56
CA ILE A 73 -6.90 1.75 23.15
C ILE A 73 -7.33 0.53 22.33
N LEU A 74 -8.58 0.46 21.88
CA LEU A 74 -9.06 -0.64 21.02
C LEU A 74 -8.32 -0.69 19.69
N VAL A 75 -8.10 0.46 19.07
CA VAL A 75 -7.29 0.56 17.83
C VAL A 75 -5.86 0.08 18.07
N PHE A 76 -5.23 0.48 19.16
CA PHE A 76 -3.88 0.04 19.52
C PHE A 76 -3.80 -1.48 19.70
N LEU A 77 -4.77 -2.08 20.40
CA LEU A 77 -4.85 -3.54 20.58
C LEU A 77 -5.08 -4.28 19.24
N ALA A 78 -5.96 -3.74 18.40
CA ALA A 78 -6.20 -4.29 17.05
C ALA A 78 -4.94 -4.21 16.19
N ALA A 79 -4.28 -3.06 16.13
CA ALA A 79 -3.04 -2.85 15.38
C ALA A 79 -1.89 -3.74 15.88
N LYS A 80 -1.73 -3.90 17.20
CA LYS A 80 -0.75 -4.84 17.77
C LYS A 80 -1.02 -6.28 17.35
N ASN A 81 -2.29 -6.69 17.33
CA ASN A 81 -2.67 -8.04 16.90
C ASN A 81 -2.46 -8.25 15.39
N ASP A 82 -2.78 -7.23 14.57
CA ASP A 82 -2.54 -7.21 13.13
C ASP A 82 -1.05 -7.32 12.83
N TYR A 83 -0.23 -6.45 13.41
CA TYR A 83 1.23 -6.50 13.25
C TYR A 83 1.78 -7.89 13.58
N ARG A 84 1.36 -8.48 14.71
CA ARG A 84 1.81 -9.80 15.11
C ARG A 84 1.38 -10.90 14.15
N LYS A 85 0.15 -10.86 13.63
CA LYS A 85 -0.36 -11.89 12.70
C LYS A 85 0.20 -11.73 11.29
N THR A 86 0.48 -10.52 10.87
CA THR A 86 0.95 -10.23 9.53
C THR A 86 2.46 -10.45 9.43
N TYR A 87 3.26 -9.78 10.25
CA TYR A 87 4.72 -9.84 10.14
C TYR A 87 5.32 -11.14 10.69
N ILE A 88 4.92 -11.59 11.88
CA ILE A 88 5.49 -12.81 12.45
C ILE A 88 5.15 -14.04 11.61
N ALA A 89 3.94 -14.10 11.05
CA ALA A 89 3.55 -15.19 10.17
C ALA A 89 4.37 -15.20 8.87
N SER A 90 4.58 -14.04 8.26
CA SER A 90 5.39 -13.90 7.04
C SER A 90 6.85 -14.29 7.27
N TYR A 91 7.46 -13.85 8.37
CA TYR A 91 8.83 -14.26 8.72
C TYR A 91 8.97 -15.76 8.95
N LYS A 92 7.98 -16.39 9.60
CA LYS A 92 7.97 -17.85 9.80
C LYS A 92 7.87 -18.61 8.48
N GLU A 93 6.98 -18.18 7.58
CA GLU A 93 6.82 -18.81 6.26
C GLU A 93 8.07 -18.62 5.41
N SER A 94 8.68 -17.44 5.39
CA SER A 94 9.94 -17.15 4.71
C SER A 94 11.06 -18.06 5.23
N ASN A 95 11.22 -18.18 6.54
CA ASN A 95 12.22 -19.08 7.13
C ASN A 95 11.96 -20.53 6.76
N THR A 96 10.71 -20.99 6.80
CA THR A 96 10.34 -22.35 6.40
C THR A 96 10.65 -22.59 4.92
N THR A 97 10.42 -21.59 4.08
CA THR A 97 10.73 -21.68 2.64
C THR A 97 12.24 -21.77 2.40
N ARG A 98 13.05 -20.95 3.08
CA ARG A 98 14.53 -21.03 3.02
C ARG A 98 15.04 -22.41 3.45
N LEU A 99 14.54 -22.95 4.55
CA LEU A 99 14.91 -24.28 5.01
C LEU A 99 14.52 -25.37 4.00
N ARG A 100 13.34 -25.27 3.41
CA ARG A 100 12.85 -26.21 2.40
C ARG A 100 13.71 -26.16 1.14
N ILE A 101 14.14 -24.99 0.69
CA ILE A 101 15.08 -24.83 -0.43
C ILE A 101 16.41 -25.46 -0.08
N ALA A 102 16.96 -25.19 1.11
CA ALA A 102 18.23 -25.79 1.54
C ALA A 102 18.16 -27.32 1.62
N GLU A 103 17.06 -27.89 2.14
CA GLU A 103 16.85 -29.35 2.16
C GLU A 103 16.71 -29.94 0.76
N HIS A 104 16.08 -29.21 -0.16
CA HIS A 104 15.96 -29.64 -1.55
C HIS A 104 17.32 -29.63 -2.25
N LEU A 105 18.10 -28.57 -2.08
CA LEU A 105 19.47 -28.46 -2.61
C LEU A 105 20.35 -29.61 -2.12
N ARG A 106 20.25 -29.99 -0.85
CA ARG A 106 21.00 -31.13 -0.28
C ARG A 106 20.73 -32.46 -0.97
N LYS A 107 19.55 -32.62 -1.59
CA LYS A 107 19.16 -33.85 -2.30
C LYS A 107 19.53 -33.87 -3.77
N LEU A 108 20.04 -32.76 -4.31
CA LEU A 108 20.44 -32.68 -5.71
C LEU A 108 21.79 -33.35 -5.97
N PRO A 109 21.99 -33.92 -7.16
CA PRO A 109 23.25 -34.54 -7.54
C PRO A 109 24.38 -33.49 -7.66
N MET A 110 25.64 -33.91 -7.42
CA MET A 110 26.79 -33.01 -7.50
C MET A 110 26.95 -32.32 -8.86
N ASN A 111 26.50 -32.95 -9.94
CA ASN A 111 26.52 -32.33 -11.27
C ASN A 111 25.71 -31.04 -11.38
N PHE A 112 24.65 -30.90 -10.59
CA PHE A 112 23.88 -29.66 -10.52
C PHE A 112 24.74 -28.48 -10.05
N PHE A 113 25.57 -28.67 -9.03
CA PHE A 113 26.45 -27.63 -8.47
C PHE A 113 27.63 -27.27 -9.39
N ASN A 114 27.99 -28.15 -10.34
CA ASN A 114 28.99 -27.85 -11.36
C ASN A 114 28.41 -27.01 -12.52
N THR A 115 27.12 -27.05 -12.74
CA THR A 115 26.43 -26.35 -13.85
C THR A 115 25.74 -25.05 -13.43
N LYS A 116 25.51 -24.86 -12.16
CA LYS A 116 24.81 -23.67 -11.60
C LYS A 116 25.77 -22.80 -10.80
N ASP A 117 25.63 -21.50 -10.97
CA ASP A 117 26.40 -20.52 -10.20
C ASP A 117 25.92 -20.51 -8.74
N LEU A 118 26.85 -20.62 -7.82
CA LEU A 118 26.60 -20.53 -6.37
C LEU A 118 26.03 -19.15 -5.99
N SER A 119 26.42 -18.11 -6.70
CA SER A 119 25.93 -16.74 -6.52
C SER A 119 24.43 -16.65 -6.84
N GLU A 120 23.98 -17.27 -7.96
CA GLU A 120 22.56 -17.34 -8.33
C GLU A 120 21.72 -18.05 -7.25
N LEU A 121 22.22 -19.19 -6.75
CA LEU A 121 21.54 -19.94 -5.69
C LEU A 121 21.41 -19.14 -4.38
N THR A 122 22.46 -18.43 -4.01
CA THR A 122 22.48 -17.58 -2.82
C THR A 122 21.50 -16.40 -2.98
N THR A 123 21.47 -15.78 -4.15
CA THR A 123 20.54 -14.69 -4.46
C THR A 123 19.09 -15.16 -4.36
N ASN A 124 18.76 -16.33 -4.94
CA ASN A 124 17.42 -16.91 -4.86
C ASN A 124 17.01 -17.21 -3.40
N MET A 125 17.92 -17.77 -2.60
CA MET A 125 17.62 -18.06 -1.19
C MET A 125 17.46 -16.82 -0.32
N MET A 126 18.23 -15.77 -0.57
CA MET A 126 18.25 -14.59 0.30
C MET A 126 17.35 -13.46 -0.22
N ALA A 127 17.54 -13.03 -1.45
CA ALA A 127 16.82 -11.90 -2.02
C ALA A 127 15.37 -12.24 -2.41
N ASP A 128 15.15 -13.35 -3.12
CA ASP A 128 13.81 -13.72 -3.59
C ASP A 128 12.90 -14.11 -2.43
N CYS A 129 13.42 -14.86 -1.44
CA CYS A 129 12.65 -15.17 -0.23
C CYS A 129 12.33 -13.90 0.58
N SER A 130 13.21 -12.90 0.61
CA SER A 130 12.93 -11.62 1.26
C SER A 130 11.90 -10.79 0.50
N SER A 131 11.91 -10.83 -0.81
CA SER A 131 10.88 -10.21 -1.65
C SER A 131 9.50 -10.84 -1.43
N MET A 132 9.44 -12.18 -1.37
CA MET A 132 8.21 -12.91 -1.02
C MET A 132 7.71 -12.56 0.38
N GLU A 133 8.60 -12.44 1.35
CA GLU A 133 8.29 -12.02 2.72
C GLU A 133 7.67 -10.62 2.75
N SER A 134 8.24 -9.67 2.00
CA SER A 134 7.69 -8.32 1.87
C SER A 134 6.30 -8.33 1.22
N LEU A 135 6.10 -9.10 0.14
CA LEU A 135 4.79 -9.25 -0.50
C LEU A 135 3.73 -9.81 0.47
N LEU A 136 4.10 -10.81 1.27
CA LEU A 136 3.18 -11.47 2.21
C LEU A 136 2.89 -10.62 3.46
N SER A 137 3.80 -9.72 3.85
CA SER A 137 3.63 -8.88 5.03
C SER A 137 3.05 -7.50 4.70
N SER A 138 3.61 -6.80 3.73
CA SER A 138 3.32 -5.37 3.52
C SER A 138 2.42 -5.08 2.31
N THR A 139 2.24 -6.04 1.38
CA THR A 139 1.52 -5.77 0.14
C THR A 139 0.17 -6.47 0.09
N ILE A 140 0.13 -7.79 0.17
CA ILE A 140 -1.09 -8.58 -0.07
C ILE A 140 -2.15 -8.39 1.02
N PRO A 141 -1.85 -8.52 2.34
CA PRO A 141 -2.87 -8.35 3.36
C PRO A 141 -3.48 -6.94 3.39
N PRO A 142 -2.70 -5.84 3.36
CA PRO A 142 -3.26 -4.50 3.30
C PRO A 142 -4.06 -4.23 2.01
N LEU A 143 -3.62 -4.73 0.85
CA LEU A 143 -4.33 -4.57 -0.41
C LEU A 143 -5.75 -5.14 -0.33
N ILE A 144 -5.87 -6.39 0.12
CA ILE A 144 -7.18 -7.07 0.24
C ILE A 144 -8.01 -6.41 1.34
N ALA A 145 -7.41 -6.10 2.49
CA ALA A 145 -8.09 -5.44 3.61
C ALA A 145 -8.62 -4.06 3.23
N ASN A 146 -7.85 -3.25 2.52
CA ASN A 146 -8.28 -1.95 2.00
C ASN A 146 -9.45 -2.10 1.01
N GLY A 147 -9.40 -3.10 0.11
CA GLY A 147 -10.50 -3.38 -0.80
C GLY A 147 -11.80 -3.71 -0.06
N ILE A 148 -11.75 -4.56 0.95
CA ILE A 148 -12.91 -4.90 1.79
C ILE A 148 -13.40 -3.67 2.54
N THR A 149 -12.50 -2.90 3.15
CA THR A 149 -12.85 -1.70 3.93
C THR A 149 -13.49 -0.63 3.05
N VAL A 150 -12.93 -0.35 1.88
CA VAL A 150 -13.50 0.59 0.91
C VAL A 150 -14.90 0.16 0.51
N THR A 151 -15.07 -1.11 0.12
CA THR A 151 -16.39 -1.63 -0.27
C THR A 151 -17.42 -1.49 0.85
N LEU A 152 -17.05 -1.85 2.08
CA LEU A 152 -17.93 -1.74 3.23
C LEU A 152 -18.31 -0.29 3.54
N THR A 153 -17.33 0.61 3.52
CA THR A 153 -17.56 2.03 3.77
C THR A 153 -18.39 2.68 2.65
N CYS A 154 -18.20 2.22 1.41
CA CYS A 154 -19.05 2.60 0.27
C CYS A 154 -20.52 2.26 0.51
N ILE A 155 -20.79 1.04 0.94
CA ILE A 155 -22.14 0.57 1.24
C ILE A 155 -22.75 1.40 2.38
N LEU A 156 -21.99 1.65 3.44
CA LEU A 156 -22.45 2.47 4.58
C LEU A 156 -22.79 3.91 4.15
N LEU A 157 -21.95 4.54 3.33
CA LEU A 157 -22.23 5.89 2.83
C LEU A 157 -23.42 5.93 1.89
N ALA A 158 -23.64 4.91 1.07
CA ALA A 158 -24.80 4.82 0.20
C ALA A 158 -26.12 4.70 0.97
N PHE A 159 -26.11 4.04 2.15
CA PHE A 159 -27.26 4.02 3.07
C PHE A 159 -27.52 5.37 3.72
N PHE A 160 -26.49 6.18 3.92
CA PHE A 160 -26.63 7.49 4.55
C PHE A 160 -27.24 8.52 3.59
N ASP A 161 -26.61 8.70 2.42
CA ASP A 161 -27.16 9.49 1.29
C ASP A 161 -26.57 8.98 -0.03
N TRP A 162 -27.39 8.33 -0.84
CA TRP A 162 -26.97 7.76 -2.10
C TRP A 162 -26.52 8.80 -3.15
N ARG A 163 -27.04 10.02 -3.07
CA ARG A 163 -26.72 11.12 -4.00
C ARG A 163 -25.30 11.64 -3.78
N LEU A 164 -24.95 11.89 -2.51
CA LEU A 164 -23.61 12.31 -2.13
C LEU A 164 -22.60 11.16 -2.35
N ALA A 165 -23.00 9.92 -2.06
CA ALA A 165 -22.18 8.74 -2.31
C ALA A 165 -21.83 8.61 -3.80
N LEU A 166 -22.77 8.81 -4.72
CA LEU A 166 -22.50 8.80 -6.16
C LEU A 166 -21.46 9.84 -6.58
N CYS A 167 -21.50 11.05 -6.01
CA CYS A 167 -20.51 12.10 -6.31
C CYS A 167 -19.09 11.68 -5.95
N VAL A 168 -18.92 10.99 -4.82
CA VAL A 168 -17.62 10.44 -4.40
C VAL A 168 -17.20 9.29 -5.28
N PHE A 169 -18.12 8.36 -5.57
CA PHE A 169 -17.78 7.12 -6.27
C PHE A 169 -17.53 7.30 -7.76
N ILE A 170 -18.06 8.33 -8.40
CA ILE A 170 -17.81 8.60 -9.82
C ILE A 170 -16.33 8.94 -10.08
N THR A 171 -15.61 9.46 -9.09
CA THR A 171 -14.17 9.77 -9.21
C THR A 171 -13.28 8.53 -9.08
N VAL A 172 -13.73 7.49 -8.40
CA VAL A 172 -12.95 6.25 -8.19
C VAL A 172 -12.69 5.49 -9.50
N PRO A 173 -13.69 5.20 -10.35
CA PRO A 173 -13.45 4.58 -11.65
C PRO A 173 -12.54 5.42 -12.56
N ILE A 174 -12.64 6.75 -12.49
CA ILE A 174 -11.79 7.65 -13.31
C ILE A 174 -10.33 7.54 -12.84
N ALA A 175 -10.08 7.59 -11.55
CA ALA A 175 -8.74 7.41 -10.99
C ALA A 175 -8.17 6.02 -11.33
N PHE A 176 -8.99 4.97 -11.25
CA PHE A 176 -8.61 3.62 -11.64
C PHE A 176 -8.28 3.53 -13.13
N LEU A 177 -9.07 4.16 -13.99
CA LEU A 177 -8.85 4.19 -15.43
C LEU A 177 -7.51 4.82 -15.81
N ILE A 178 -7.11 5.90 -15.12
CA ILE A 178 -5.81 6.55 -15.33
C ILE A 178 -4.66 5.61 -15.01
N ILE A 179 -4.71 4.95 -13.86
CA ILE A 179 -3.67 3.99 -13.46
C ILE A 179 -3.65 2.80 -14.43
N TRP A 180 -4.81 2.28 -14.82
CA TRP A 180 -4.90 1.18 -15.76
C TRP A 180 -4.33 1.52 -17.15
N LEU A 181 -4.61 2.72 -17.67
CA LEU A 181 -4.05 3.20 -18.93
C LEU A 181 -2.53 3.41 -18.86
N SER A 182 -2.03 3.84 -17.70
CA SER A 182 -0.60 4.07 -17.50
C SER A 182 0.21 2.78 -17.33
N ARG A 183 -0.44 1.65 -16.97
CA ARG A 183 0.20 0.39 -16.64
C ARG A 183 1.17 -0.13 -17.72
N ASN A 184 0.75 -0.11 -18.97
CA ASN A 184 1.60 -0.58 -20.08
C ASN A 184 2.84 0.30 -20.29
N HIS A 185 2.69 1.61 -20.04
CA HIS A 185 3.81 2.55 -20.10
C HIS A 185 4.79 2.33 -18.95
N GLN A 186 4.27 2.21 -17.73
CA GLN A 186 5.06 1.94 -16.55
C GLN A 186 5.80 0.61 -16.66
N LYS A 187 5.13 -0.47 -17.09
CA LYS A 187 5.74 -1.78 -17.29
C LYS A 187 6.98 -1.71 -18.19
N LYS A 188 6.87 -1.03 -19.35
CA LYS A 188 8.02 -0.86 -20.27
C LYS A 188 9.17 -0.06 -19.65
N LEU A 189 8.85 0.92 -18.79
CA LEU A 189 9.88 1.67 -18.09
C LEU A 189 10.56 0.85 -17.00
N PHE A 190 9.80 0.03 -16.25
CA PHE A 190 10.35 -0.88 -15.25
C PHE A 190 11.24 -1.96 -15.88
N GLU A 191 10.84 -2.56 -17.01
CA GLU A 191 11.69 -3.49 -17.76
C GLU A 191 13.03 -2.85 -18.13
N LYS A 192 13.01 -1.64 -18.72
CA LYS A 192 14.24 -0.89 -19.02
C LYS A 192 15.07 -0.54 -17.78
N GLN A 193 14.42 -0.32 -16.63
CA GLN A 193 15.12 -0.05 -15.38
C GLN A 193 15.85 -1.31 -14.88
N VAL A 194 15.20 -2.47 -15.00
CA VAL A 194 15.81 -3.76 -14.64
C VAL A 194 17.03 -4.02 -15.53
N ASP A 195 16.89 -3.86 -16.86
CA ASP A 195 18.00 -4.05 -17.81
C ASP A 195 19.17 -3.12 -17.51
N ALA A 196 18.90 -1.83 -17.28
CA ALA A 196 19.95 -0.86 -16.93
C ALA A 196 20.59 -1.14 -15.57
N LYS A 197 19.86 -1.73 -14.62
CA LYS A 197 20.41 -2.15 -13.33
C LYS A 197 21.31 -3.37 -13.48
N LEU A 198 20.95 -4.33 -14.30
CA LEU A 198 21.78 -5.51 -14.61
C LEU A 198 23.06 -5.08 -15.30
N ASP A 199 23.00 -4.27 -16.37
CA ASP A 199 24.16 -3.72 -17.06
C ASP A 199 25.10 -2.97 -16.11
N ALA A 200 24.57 -2.13 -15.23
CA ALA A 200 25.37 -1.45 -14.22
C ALA A 200 26.01 -2.41 -13.22
N SER A 201 25.30 -3.49 -12.82
CA SER A 201 25.86 -4.51 -11.94
C SER A 201 27.00 -5.27 -12.60
N ASP A 202 26.85 -5.65 -13.87
CA ASP A 202 27.89 -6.35 -14.64
C ASP A 202 29.15 -5.49 -14.79
N GLN A 203 28.97 -4.17 -15.08
CA GLN A 203 30.08 -3.24 -15.16
C GLN A 203 30.79 -3.01 -13.81
N VAL A 204 30.05 -3.01 -12.70
CA VAL A 204 30.65 -2.96 -11.35
C VAL A 204 31.43 -4.23 -11.05
N GLN A 205 30.91 -5.40 -11.42
CA GLN A 205 31.58 -6.67 -11.21
C GLN A 205 32.88 -6.73 -12.04
N GLU A 206 32.84 -6.41 -13.33
CA GLU A 206 34.03 -6.36 -14.22
C GLU A 206 35.10 -5.40 -13.64
N TYR A 207 34.66 -4.23 -13.14
CA TYR A 207 35.55 -3.29 -12.49
C TYR A 207 36.23 -3.86 -11.24
N LEU A 208 35.47 -4.54 -10.38
CA LEU A 208 36.00 -5.17 -9.16
C LEU A 208 36.96 -6.30 -9.46
N GLU A 209 36.65 -7.16 -10.43
CA GLU A 209 37.51 -8.25 -10.87
C GLU A 209 38.83 -7.73 -11.49
N GLY A 210 38.74 -6.66 -12.29
CA GLY A 210 39.89 -6.00 -12.90
C GLY A 210 40.70 -5.12 -11.92
N MET A 211 40.27 -4.91 -10.68
CA MET A 211 40.87 -3.96 -9.75
C MET A 211 42.36 -4.25 -9.45
N LYS A 212 42.76 -5.54 -9.39
CA LYS A 212 44.16 -5.94 -9.18
C LYS A 212 45.05 -5.47 -10.31
N ILE A 213 44.58 -5.62 -11.56
CA ILE A 213 45.29 -5.21 -12.77
C ILE A 213 45.39 -3.68 -12.83
N ILE A 214 44.31 -3.01 -12.58
CA ILE A 214 44.22 -1.53 -12.55
C ILE A 214 45.24 -0.94 -11.58
N LYS A 215 45.28 -1.48 -10.35
CA LYS A 215 46.21 -1.02 -9.31
C LYS A 215 47.67 -1.36 -9.66
N SER A 216 47.94 -2.53 -10.24
CA SER A 216 49.30 -2.91 -10.62
C SER A 216 49.84 -2.07 -11.78
N CYS A 217 48.98 -1.60 -12.68
CA CYS A 217 49.34 -0.73 -13.80
C CYS A 217 49.38 0.77 -13.44
N GLY A 218 49.09 1.13 -12.16
CA GLY A 218 49.08 2.52 -11.71
C GLY A 218 48.01 3.39 -12.38
N LEU A 219 46.99 2.75 -12.99
CA LEU A 219 45.91 3.46 -13.67
C LEU A 219 44.97 4.08 -12.61
N SER A 220 44.89 5.39 -12.54
CA SER A 220 43.98 6.12 -11.67
C SER A 220 42.80 6.68 -12.46
N GLY A 221 41.60 6.50 -11.93
CA GLY A 221 40.36 7.26 -12.09
C GLY A 221 39.79 7.57 -13.48
N SER A 222 40.58 7.75 -14.53
CA SER A 222 40.10 8.27 -15.83
C SER A 222 39.67 7.21 -16.86
N HIS A 223 39.83 5.93 -16.55
CA HIS A 223 39.61 4.84 -17.52
C HIS A 223 38.29 4.10 -17.39
N PHE A 224 37.35 4.63 -16.56
CA PHE A 224 36.07 3.95 -16.24
C PHE A 224 34.87 4.48 -17.01
N SER A 225 35.07 4.91 -18.26
CA SER A 225 34.01 5.50 -19.07
C SER A 225 32.81 4.53 -19.31
N ALA A 226 33.04 3.23 -19.31
CA ALA A 226 31.98 2.24 -19.45
C ALA A 226 31.11 2.17 -18.19
N LEU A 227 31.72 2.03 -17.02
CA LEU A 227 31.04 2.06 -15.72
C LEU A 227 30.25 3.34 -15.50
N ASP A 228 30.89 4.51 -15.75
CA ASP A 228 30.22 5.80 -15.63
C ASP A 228 29.00 5.92 -16.56
N LYS A 229 29.10 5.46 -17.79
CA LYS A 229 28.00 5.43 -18.75
C LYS A 229 26.85 4.54 -18.26
N ALA A 230 27.16 3.34 -17.79
CA ALA A 230 26.15 2.41 -17.27
C ALA A 230 25.45 2.98 -16.02
N LEU A 231 26.17 3.54 -15.06
CA LEU A 231 25.60 4.20 -13.88
C LEU A 231 24.78 5.43 -14.23
N LEU A 232 25.21 6.25 -15.19
CA LEU A 232 24.43 7.38 -15.68
C LEU A 232 23.16 6.95 -16.42
N ALA A 233 23.22 5.86 -17.20
CA ALA A 233 22.06 5.29 -17.87
C ALA A 233 21.05 4.77 -16.83
N MET A 234 21.49 4.00 -15.85
CA MET A 234 20.67 3.54 -14.73
C MET A 234 20.02 4.71 -13.98
N LYS A 235 20.77 5.74 -13.62
CA LYS A 235 20.25 6.95 -12.98
C LYS A 235 19.16 7.63 -13.83
N LYS A 236 19.40 7.83 -15.13
CA LYS A 236 18.45 8.47 -16.04
C LYS A 236 17.14 7.69 -16.15
N ILE A 237 17.23 6.37 -16.25
CA ILE A 237 16.04 5.50 -16.30
C ILE A 237 15.30 5.50 -14.98
N ALA A 238 16.00 5.39 -13.84
CA ALA A 238 15.38 5.45 -12.52
C ALA A 238 14.60 6.75 -12.31
N ILE A 239 15.17 7.90 -12.68
CA ILE A 239 14.46 9.20 -12.62
C ILE A 239 13.22 9.19 -13.51
N LYS A 240 13.29 8.62 -14.72
CA LYS A 240 12.12 8.55 -15.62
C LYS A 240 11.01 7.67 -15.06
N VAL A 241 11.35 6.56 -14.43
CA VAL A 241 10.38 5.68 -13.76
C VAL A 241 9.71 6.41 -12.61
N GLU A 242 10.49 7.01 -11.71
CA GLU A 242 9.95 7.77 -10.56
C GLU A 242 9.05 8.93 -11.00
N MET A 243 9.46 9.69 -12.01
CA MET A 243 8.62 10.77 -12.56
C MET A 243 7.33 10.22 -13.17
N ALA A 244 7.38 9.13 -13.94
CA ALA A 244 6.19 8.55 -14.54
C ALA A 244 5.22 8.05 -13.45
N VAL A 245 5.70 7.26 -12.48
CA VAL A 245 4.89 6.78 -11.37
C VAL A 245 4.32 7.96 -10.56
N GLY A 246 5.16 8.94 -10.21
CA GLY A 246 4.76 10.12 -9.44
C GLY A 246 3.67 10.94 -10.14
N VAL A 247 3.81 11.20 -11.44
CA VAL A 247 2.82 11.96 -12.21
C VAL A 247 1.47 11.23 -12.26
N PHE A 248 1.45 9.94 -12.56
CA PHE A 248 0.20 9.17 -12.63
C PHE A 248 -0.46 9.03 -11.27
N MET A 249 0.30 8.76 -10.21
CA MET A 249 -0.23 8.69 -8.85
C MET A 249 -0.77 10.03 -8.36
N SER A 250 -0.04 11.12 -8.61
CA SER A 250 -0.51 12.46 -8.27
C SER A 250 -1.77 12.84 -9.03
N SER A 251 -1.85 12.50 -10.34
CA SER A 251 -3.05 12.74 -11.14
C SER A 251 -4.26 11.98 -10.61
N ALA A 252 -4.10 10.70 -10.25
CA ALA A 252 -5.16 9.90 -9.64
C ALA A 252 -5.58 10.49 -8.28
N SER A 253 -4.63 10.93 -7.45
CA SER A 253 -4.90 11.59 -6.17
C SER A 253 -5.67 12.91 -6.36
N MET A 254 -5.29 13.73 -7.33
CA MET A 254 -6.00 14.99 -7.62
C MET A 254 -7.44 14.75 -8.05
N ILE A 255 -7.70 13.72 -8.86
CA ILE A 255 -9.06 13.38 -9.29
C ILE A 255 -9.91 12.89 -8.12
N LEU A 256 -9.35 12.05 -7.23
CA LEU A 256 -10.05 11.63 -6.02
C LEU A 256 -10.38 12.86 -5.13
N GLN A 257 -9.41 13.76 -4.94
CA GLN A 257 -9.63 14.98 -4.14
C GLN A 257 -10.64 15.93 -4.80
N ALA A 258 -10.70 16.02 -6.13
CA ALA A 258 -11.74 16.75 -6.84
C ALA A 258 -13.15 16.22 -6.52
N GLY A 259 -13.27 14.91 -6.19
CA GLY A 259 -14.51 14.32 -5.70
C GLY A 259 -15.04 14.96 -4.42
N ILE A 260 -14.17 15.43 -3.52
CA ILE A 260 -14.58 16.20 -2.35
C ILE A 260 -15.21 17.51 -2.79
N GLY A 261 -14.57 18.22 -3.73
CA GLY A 261 -15.11 19.49 -4.27
C GLY A 261 -16.48 19.30 -4.91
N ILE A 262 -16.66 18.24 -5.72
CA ILE A 262 -17.95 17.89 -6.33
C ILE A 262 -19.00 17.60 -5.24
N THR A 263 -18.61 16.85 -4.20
CA THR A 263 -19.51 16.51 -3.10
C THR A 263 -19.91 17.76 -2.28
N ILE A 264 -18.99 18.70 -2.07
CA ILE A 264 -19.29 19.98 -1.41
C ILE A 264 -20.27 20.78 -2.27
N PHE A 265 -20.03 20.88 -3.57
CA PHE A 265 -20.88 21.64 -4.48
C PHE A 265 -22.32 21.08 -4.54
N VAL A 266 -22.45 19.78 -4.76
CA VAL A 266 -23.75 19.10 -4.80
C VAL A 266 -24.42 19.15 -3.43
N GLY A 267 -23.67 18.92 -2.34
CA GLY A 267 -24.18 19.02 -0.98
C GLY A 267 -24.69 20.41 -0.63
N ALA A 268 -24.00 21.47 -1.08
CA ALA A 268 -24.48 22.85 -0.89
C ALA A 268 -25.81 23.13 -1.63
N ILE A 269 -25.98 22.60 -2.85
CA ILE A 269 -27.25 22.70 -3.58
C ILE A 269 -28.36 21.97 -2.83
N LEU A 270 -28.13 20.75 -2.35
CA LEU A 270 -29.10 19.97 -1.61
C LEU A 270 -29.47 20.64 -0.27
N LEU A 271 -28.49 21.29 0.38
CA LEU A 271 -28.69 22.06 1.59
C LEU A 271 -29.59 23.28 1.34
N THR A 272 -29.37 24.06 0.27
CA THR A 272 -30.18 25.22 -0.08
C THR A 272 -31.62 24.84 -0.47
N GLN A 273 -31.80 23.62 -0.97
CA GLN A 273 -33.13 23.05 -1.27
C GLN A 273 -33.82 22.45 -0.04
N GLY A 274 -33.19 22.48 1.15
CA GLY A 274 -33.74 21.92 2.37
C GLY A 274 -33.84 20.39 2.39
N GLN A 275 -33.15 19.69 1.46
CA GLN A 275 -33.22 18.24 1.36
C GLN A 275 -32.23 17.53 2.30
N ILE A 276 -31.19 18.23 2.75
CA ILE A 276 -30.17 17.72 3.69
C ILE A 276 -29.88 18.82 4.71
N GLU A 277 -29.66 18.42 5.96
CA GLU A 277 -29.20 19.33 7.00
C GLU A 277 -27.68 19.55 6.92
N LEU A 278 -27.22 20.67 7.49
CA LEU A 278 -25.77 21.01 7.48
C LEU A 278 -24.94 19.98 8.21
N LEU A 279 -25.42 19.44 9.32
CA LEU A 279 -24.68 18.50 10.15
C LEU A 279 -24.40 17.16 9.44
N PRO A 280 -25.40 16.47 8.84
CA PRO A 280 -25.17 15.29 8.02
C PRO A 280 -24.20 15.52 6.85
N LEU A 281 -24.28 16.69 6.20
CA LEU A 281 -23.35 17.03 5.12
C LEU A 281 -21.90 17.09 5.60
N LEU A 282 -21.66 17.77 6.73
CA LEU A 282 -20.31 17.85 7.31
C LEU A 282 -19.78 16.49 7.74
N MET A 283 -20.64 15.66 8.36
CA MET A 283 -20.30 14.28 8.72
C MET A 283 -19.92 13.47 7.50
N PHE A 284 -20.67 13.59 6.42
CA PHE A 284 -20.38 12.89 5.16
C PHE A 284 -19.04 13.32 4.57
N LEU A 285 -18.77 14.62 4.52
CA LEU A 285 -17.50 15.15 4.00
C LEU A 285 -16.30 14.66 4.81
N LEU A 286 -16.42 14.62 6.13
CA LEU A 286 -15.37 14.06 6.99
C LEU A 286 -15.13 12.56 6.71
N MET A 287 -16.19 11.77 6.52
CA MET A 287 -16.08 10.35 6.16
C MET A 287 -15.39 10.13 4.80
N VAL A 288 -15.71 10.96 3.81
CA VAL A 288 -15.15 10.86 2.46
C VAL A 288 -13.63 11.04 2.47
N THR A 289 -13.11 12.00 3.24
CA THR A 289 -11.66 12.22 3.34
C THR A 289 -10.92 10.98 3.84
N ARG A 290 -11.57 10.17 4.67
CA ARG A 290 -10.98 8.95 5.24
C ARG A 290 -10.89 7.79 4.24
N ILE A 291 -11.79 7.74 3.25
CA ILE A 291 -11.86 6.64 2.27
C ILE A 291 -10.75 6.74 1.22
N TYR A 292 -10.33 7.93 0.87
CA TYR A 292 -9.35 8.12 -0.21
C TYR A 292 -7.96 7.54 0.10
N GLY A 293 -7.56 7.52 1.37
CA GLY A 293 -6.30 6.88 1.77
C GLY A 293 -6.21 5.41 1.36
N PRO A 294 -7.14 4.54 1.81
CA PRO A 294 -7.22 3.13 1.37
C PRO A 294 -7.33 2.97 -0.15
N ILE A 295 -8.08 3.83 -0.86
CA ILE A 295 -8.20 3.76 -2.32
C ILE A 295 -6.85 4.04 -2.98
N LEU A 296 -6.14 5.09 -2.56
CA LEU A 296 -4.80 5.41 -3.06
C LEU A 296 -3.80 4.28 -2.77
N ALA A 297 -3.88 3.66 -1.59
CA ALA A 297 -3.04 2.51 -1.25
C ALA A 297 -3.32 1.29 -2.16
N ILE A 298 -4.56 1.07 -2.59
CA ILE A 298 -4.90 0.05 -3.58
C ILE A 298 -4.28 0.42 -4.93
N LEU A 299 -4.48 1.66 -5.39
CA LEU A 299 -3.98 2.14 -6.68
C LEU A 299 -2.44 2.10 -6.77
N ALA A 300 -1.74 2.34 -5.65
CA ALA A 300 -0.28 2.27 -5.58
C ALA A 300 0.28 0.85 -5.70
N ASN A 301 -0.53 -0.18 -5.42
CA ASN A 301 -0.13 -1.58 -5.45
C ASN A 301 -0.66 -2.35 -6.69
N LEU A 302 -1.28 -1.66 -7.65
CA LEU A 302 -1.78 -2.22 -8.92
C LEU A 302 -0.74 -2.10 -10.03
#